data_dc9bad4669f8c6bede52f3bc31bdab9d
#
_entry.id   dc9bad4669f8c6bede52f3bc31bdab9d
#
_cell.length_a   1.000
_cell.length_b   1.000
_cell.length_c   1.000
_cell.angle_alpha   90.00
_cell.angle_beta   90.00
_cell.angle_gamma   90.00
#
_symmetry.space_group_name_H-M   'P 1'
#
loop_
_entity.id
_entity.type
_entity.pdbx_description
1 polymer ?
#
loop_
_entity_poly.entity_id
_entity_poly.type
_entity_poly.pdbx_seq_one_letter_code
_entity_poly.pdbx_strand_id
1 'polypeptide(L)'
;ICNICCCSIPTLFYNSLILSLLMLCSCYPALKTYSKYLAEKRRRELSVQFRDLLYALSSSISAGRQMQEALEEAEETMKLLYGEDALISGELENMVLYMEESRETVESVLEDFALRCGVPDIVRFADIYSISKRTGGDMEKVIRKTVGILFDRIELEQEIHTRTAQKRME
;
A
#
# COMPACT_ATOMS: atom_id res chain seq x y z
N ILE A 1 -0.27 -34.00 -58.14
CA ILE A 1 0.01 -34.25 -56.70
C ILE A 1 0.89 -33.14 -56.11
N CYS A 2 1.67 -32.41 -56.93
CA CYS A 2 2.60 -31.40 -56.45
C CYS A 2 1.98 -30.00 -56.18
N ASN A 3 0.76 -29.72 -56.68
CA ASN A 3 0.13 -28.42 -56.55
C ASN A 3 -0.72 -28.21 -55.26
N ILE A 4 -1.08 -29.29 -54.58
CA ILE A 4 -1.87 -29.23 -53.34
C ILE A 4 -0.95 -28.97 -52.09
N CYS A 5 0.29 -29.44 -52.15
CA CYS A 5 1.26 -29.24 -51.09
C CYS A 5 1.75 -27.79 -50.97
N CYS A 6 1.83 -27.07 -52.11
CA CYS A 6 2.37 -25.69 -52.11
C CYS A 6 1.38 -24.62 -51.61
N CYS A 7 0.05 -24.91 -51.71
CA CYS A 7 -0.97 -24.00 -51.18
C CYS A 7 -1.30 -24.21 -49.66
N SER A 8 -0.99 -25.40 -49.15
CA SER A 8 -1.27 -25.71 -47.72
C SER A 8 -0.24 -25.11 -46.75
N ILE A 9 0.99 -24.88 -47.23
CA ILE A 9 2.06 -24.33 -46.37
C ILE A 9 1.79 -22.86 -45.98
N PRO A 10 1.40 -21.96 -46.90
CA PRO A 10 1.13 -20.57 -46.54
C PRO A 10 -0.15 -20.40 -45.70
N THR A 11 -1.17 -21.25 -45.87
CA THR A 11 -2.38 -21.20 -45.08
C THR A 11 -2.15 -21.66 -43.64
N LEU A 12 -1.32 -22.67 -43.41
CA LEU A 12 -0.92 -23.10 -42.08
C LEU A 12 -0.06 -22.05 -41.36
N PHE A 13 0.84 -21.40 -42.08
CA PHE A 13 1.68 -20.34 -41.54
C PHE A 13 0.87 -19.07 -41.22
N TYR A 14 -0.07 -18.68 -42.08
CA TYR A 14 -0.93 -17.53 -41.90
C TYR A 14 -1.94 -17.74 -40.73
N ASN A 15 -2.49 -18.93 -40.61
CA ASN A 15 -3.39 -19.29 -39.52
C ASN A 15 -2.65 -19.38 -38.18
N SER A 16 -1.38 -19.80 -38.17
CA SER A 16 -0.53 -19.78 -36.98
C SER A 16 -0.19 -18.38 -36.51
N LEU A 17 0.06 -17.42 -37.42
CA LEU A 17 0.30 -16.01 -37.07
C LEU A 17 -0.97 -15.33 -36.48
N ILE A 18 -2.14 -15.61 -37.08
CA ILE A 18 -3.42 -15.08 -36.57
C ILE A 18 -3.73 -15.66 -35.18
N LEU A 19 -3.54 -16.96 -34.98
CA LEU A 19 -3.70 -17.61 -33.67
C LEU A 19 -2.71 -17.05 -32.64
N SER A 20 -1.46 -16.80 -33.00
CA SER A 20 -0.46 -16.19 -32.16
C SER A 20 -0.84 -14.75 -31.77
N LEU A 21 -1.35 -13.97 -32.74
CA LEU A 21 -1.81 -12.60 -32.49
C LEU A 21 -3.05 -12.56 -31.60
N LEU A 22 -3.98 -13.49 -31.78
CA LEU A 22 -5.17 -13.65 -30.91
C LEU A 22 -4.78 -14.05 -29.48
N MET A 23 -3.81 -14.94 -29.29
CA MET A 23 -3.29 -15.31 -27.98
C MET A 23 -2.59 -14.14 -27.30
N LEU A 24 -1.80 -13.34 -28.02
CA LEU A 24 -1.17 -12.12 -27.50
C LEU A 24 -2.23 -11.07 -27.10
N CYS A 25 -3.25 -10.89 -27.93
CA CYS A 25 -4.35 -9.96 -27.64
C CYS A 25 -5.20 -10.39 -26.43
N SER A 26 -5.37 -11.70 -26.24
CA SER A 26 -6.09 -12.27 -25.06
C SER A 26 -5.26 -12.20 -23.77
N CYS A 27 -3.92 -12.27 -23.88
CA CYS A 27 -3.02 -12.23 -22.70
C CYS A 27 -2.90 -10.82 -22.10
N TYR A 28 -3.05 -9.77 -22.91
CA TYR A 28 -2.93 -8.38 -22.48
C TYR A 28 -3.94 -7.97 -21.37
N PRO A 29 -5.26 -8.23 -21.49
CA PRO A 29 -6.21 -7.92 -20.41
C PRO A 29 -6.01 -8.78 -19.16
N ALA A 30 -5.55 -10.01 -19.29
CA ALA A 30 -5.26 -10.88 -18.14
C ALA A 30 -4.10 -10.33 -17.31
N LEU A 31 -3.01 -9.88 -17.93
CA LEU A 31 -1.89 -9.25 -17.24
C LEU A 31 -2.31 -7.96 -16.51
N LYS A 32 -3.15 -7.13 -17.13
CA LYS A 32 -3.66 -5.89 -16.54
C LYS A 32 -4.58 -6.14 -15.34
N THR A 33 -5.38 -7.19 -15.40
CA THR A 33 -6.26 -7.59 -14.29
C THR A 33 -5.45 -8.19 -13.14
N TYR A 34 -4.42 -8.99 -13.46
CA TYR A 34 -3.54 -9.58 -12.46
C TYR A 34 -2.71 -8.53 -11.72
N SER A 35 -2.17 -7.54 -12.44
CA SER A 35 -1.41 -6.45 -11.80
C SER A 35 -2.28 -5.57 -10.88
N LYS A 36 -3.53 -5.31 -11.26
CA LYS A 36 -4.49 -4.62 -10.40
C LYS A 36 -4.82 -5.41 -9.14
N TYR A 37 -5.06 -6.71 -9.29
CA TYR A 37 -5.33 -7.60 -8.15
C TYR A 37 -4.15 -7.62 -7.17
N LEU A 38 -2.91 -7.69 -7.69
CA LEU A 38 -1.71 -7.69 -6.85
C LEU A 38 -1.51 -6.35 -6.13
N ALA A 39 -1.76 -5.24 -6.82
CA ALA A 39 -1.71 -3.90 -6.22
C ALA A 39 -2.75 -3.72 -5.11
N GLU A 40 -3.97 -4.22 -5.33
CA GLU A 40 -5.04 -4.16 -4.34
C GLU A 40 -4.76 -5.03 -3.11
N LYS A 41 -4.16 -6.21 -3.33
CA LYS A 41 -3.70 -7.08 -2.24
C LYS A 41 -2.63 -6.38 -1.38
N ARG A 42 -1.62 -5.79 -2.02
CA ARG A 42 -0.57 -5.02 -1.32
C ARG A 42 -1.14 -3.84 -0.54
N ARG A 43 -2.08 -3.10 -1.11
CA ARG A 43 -2.74 -1.98 -0.41
C ARG A 43 -3.53 -2.42 0.81
N ARG A 44 -4.23 -3.55 0.75
CA ARG A 44 -4.95 -4.13 1.90
C ARG A 44 -3.98 -4.58 2.99
N GLU A 45 -2.91 -5.27 2.61
CA GLU A 45 -1.87 -5.70 3.54
C GLU A 45 -1.23 -4.49 4.23
N LEU A 46 -0.86 -3.47 3.47
CA LEU A 46 -0.30 -2.23 4.00
C LEU A 46 -1.30 -1.48 4.90
N SER A 47 -2.60 -1.48 4.58
CA SER A 47 -3.64 -0.88 5.44
C SER A 47 -3.73 -1.56 6.81
N VAL A 48 -3.58 -2.89 6.85
CA VAL A 48 -3.54 -3.64 8.12
C VAL A 48 -2.30 -3.30 8.92
N GLN A 49 -1.13 -3.34 8.29
CA GLN A 49 0.14 -3.00 8.91
C GLN A 49 0.17 -1.53 9.38
N PHE A 50 -0.45 -0.63 8.61
CA PHE A 50 -0.60 0.78 8.98
C PHE A 50 -1.45 0.99 10.23
N ARG A 51 -2.48 0.17 10.46
CA ARG A 51 -3.25 0.20 11.72
C ARG A 51 -2.35 -0.03 12.93
N ASP A 52 -1.49 -1.05 12.85
CA ASP A 52 -0.61 -1.38 13.96
C ASP A 52 0.51 -0.34 14.13
N LEU A 53 0.95 0.27 13.03
CA LEU A 53 1.80 1.47 13.06
C LEU A 53 1.12 2.64 13.79
N LEU A 54 -0.16 2.92 13.49
CA LEU A 54 -0.91 3.98 14.18
C LEU A 54 -1.01 3.73 15.69
N TYR A 55 -1.14 2.46 16.11
CA TYR A 55 -1.12 2.09 17.51
C TYR A 55 0.23 2.38 18.16
N ALA A 56 1.34 2.00 17.52
CA ALA A 56 2.68 2.30 18.02
C ALA A 56 2.92 3.81 18.12
N LEU A 57 2.58 4.58 17.05
CA LEU A 57 2.66 6.05 17.06
C LEU A 57 1.82 6.68 18.17
N SER A 58 0.59 6.20 18.40
CA SER A 58 -0.27 6.70 19.46
C SER A 58 0.34 6.50 20.84
N SER A 59 0.99 5.35 21.07
CA SER A 59 1.69 5.04 22.31
C SER A 59 2.85 5.99 22.55
N SER A 60 3.72 6.17 21.56
CA SER A 60 4.92 7.02 21.67
C SER A 60 4.57 8.50 21.83
N ILE A 61 3.56 9.00 21.08
CA ILE A 61 3.07 10.36 21.22
C ILE A 61 2.40 10.58 22.58
N SER A 62 1.70 9.56 23.11
CA SER A 62 1.11 9.62 24.45
C SER A 62 2.15 9.67 25.56
N ALA A 63 3.34 9.14 25.33
CA ALA A 63 4.49 9.26 26.20
C ALA A 63 5.20 10.63 26.08
N GLY A 64 4.70 11.53 25.24
CA GLY A 64 5.24 12.87 25.03
C GLY A 64 6.39 12.96 24.02
N ARG A 65 6.62 11.92 23.22
CA ARG A 65 7.65 11.94 22.17
C ARG A 65 7.22 12.78 20.97
N GLN A 66 8.20 13.34 20.28
CA GLN A 66 7.97 14.03 19.00
C GLN A 66 7.66 13.00 17.91
N MET A 67 6.99 13.44 16.83
CA MET A 67 6.60 12.55 15.72
C MET A 67 7.81 11.88 15.05
N GLN A 68 8.95 12.56 14.94
CA GLN A 68 10.16 11.96 14.39
C GLN A 68 10.62 10.77 15.25
N GLU A 69 10.80 10.98 16.55
CA GLU A 69 11.19 9.92 17.51
C GLU A 69 10.16 8.77 17.54
N ALA A 70 8.87 9.11 17.40
CA ALA A 70 7.80 8.14 17.35
C ALA A 70 7.87 7.26 16.07
N LEU A 71 8.27 7.83 14.94
CA LEU A 71 8.48 7.09 13.69
C LEU A 71 9.70 6.17 13.76
N GLU A 72 10.81 6.62 14.36
CA GLU A 72 12.02 5.83 14.58
C GLU A 72 11.71 4.61 15.50
N GLU A 73 11.02 4.82 16.62
CA GLU A 73 10.60 3.74 17.52
C GLU A 73 9.59 2.77 16.85
N ALA A 74 8.69 3.32 16.02
CA ALA A 74 7.73 2.52 15.29
C ALA A 74 8.38 1.66 14.21
N GLU A 75 9.46 2.12 13.58
CA GLU A 75 10.26 1.32 12.63
C GLU A 75 10.75 0.04 13.30
N GLU A 76 11.42 0.15 14.46
CA GLU A 76 11.89 -1.01 15.21
C GLU A 76 10.74 -1.95 15.59
N THR A 77 9.63 -1.37 16.05
CA THR A 77 8.44 -2.14 16.45
C THR A 77 7.85 -2.90 15.28
N MET A 78 7.72 -2.28 14.10
CA MET A 78 7.17 -2.92 12.91
C MET A 78 8.11 -3.99 12.34
N LYS A 79 9.43 -3.78 12.38
CA LYS A 79 10.42 -4.81 12.04
C LYS A 79 10.32 -6.05 12.95
N LEU A 80 10.08 -5.85 14.23
CA LEU A 80 9.87 -6.96 15.18
C LEU A 80 8.55 -7.72 14.94
N LEU A 81 7.47 -7.01 14.59
CA LEU A 81 6.15 -7.60 14.38
C LEU A 81 6.01 -8.32 13.04
N TYR A 82 6.50 -7.73 11.97
CA TYR A 82 6.26 -8.16 10.60
C TYR A 82 7.50 -8.66 9.86
N GLY A 83 8.69 -8.41 10.42
CA GLY A 83 9.98 -8.69 9.78
C GLY A 83 10.49 -7.55 8.91
N GLU A 84 11.76 -7.64 8.51
CA GLU A 84 12.44 -6.64 7.69
C GLU A 84 11.86 -6.55 6.26
N ASP A 85 11.39 -7.68 5.70
CA ASP A 85 10.84 -7.78 4.35
C ASP A 85 9.39 -7.26 4.24
N ALA A 86 8.76 -6.83 5.34
CA ALA A 86 7.40 -6.34 5.32
C ALA A 86 7.28 -4.99 4.62
N LEU A 87 6.13 -4.77 3.95
CA LEU A 87 5.90 -3.52 3.20
C LEU A 87 6.04 -2.29 4.10
N ILE A 88 5.48 -2.32 5.29
CA ILE A 88 5.53 -1.19 6.22
C ILE A 88 6.94 -0.95 6.78
N SER A 89 7.69 -2.02 7.05
CA SER A 89 9.06 -1.93 7.57
C SER A 89 9.97 -1.23 6.57
N GLY A 90 9.92 -1.62 5.29
CA GLY A 90 10.71 -0.96 4.24
C GLY A 90 10.31 0.50 3.98
N GLU A 91 9.02 0.83 4.12
CA GLU A 91 8.57 2.23 3.99
C GLU A 91 9.04 3.08 5.16
N LEU A 92 8.97 2.58 6.40
CA LEU A 92 9.44 3.29 7.59
C LEU A 92 10.96 3.48 7.56
N GLU A 93 11.71 2.45 7.19
CA GLU A 93 13.16 2.55 7.01
C GLU A 93 13.55 3.65 6.03
N ASN A 94 12.87 3.70 4.87
CA ASN A 94 13.10 4.79 3.92
C ASN A 94 12.76 6.16 4.51
N MET A 95 11.66 6.28 5.28
CA MET A 95 11.27 7.54 5.91
C MET A 95 12.32 8.00 6.93
N VAL A 96 12.80 7.11 7.79
CA VAL A 96 13.84 7.40 8.80
C VAL A 96 15.14 7.80 8.10
N LEU A 97 15.59 7.05 7.10
CA LEU A 97 16.78 7.39 6.30
C LEU A 97 16.67 8.78 5.66
N TYR A 98 15.54 9.13 5.05
CA TYR A 98 15.36 10.45 4.45
C TYR A 98 15.36 11.57 5.49
N MET A 99 14.82 11.35 6.68
CA MET A 99 14.88 12.33 7.77
C MET A 99 16.32 12.52 8.30
N GLU A 100 17.08 11.44 8.43
CA GLU A 100 18.45 11.49 8.95
C GLU A 100 19.47 12.02 7.93
N GLU A 101 19.47 11.47 6.72
CA GLU A 101 20.51 11.79 5.70
C GLU A 101 20.18 13.06 4.92
N SER A 102 18.92 13.21 4.48
CA SER A 102 18.51 14.31 3.63
C SER A 102 17.95 15.50 4.42
N ARG A 103 17.80 15.38 5.74
CA ARG A 103 17.17 16.37 6.62
C ARG A 103 15.77 16.78 6.14
N GLU A 104 15.08 15.84 5.54
CA GLU A 104 13.69 16.02 5.14
C GLU A 104 12.80 16.19 6.37
N THR A 105 11.72 16.94 6.21
CA THR A 105 10.77 17.13 7.30
C THR A 105 9.84 15.94 7.41
N VAL A 106 9.32 15.69 8.60
CA VAL A 106 8.31 14.63 8.83
C VAL A 106 7.11 14.79 7.90
N GLU A 107 6.69 16.03 7.58
CA GLU A 107 5.61 16.26 6.61
C GLU A 107 5.96 15.76 5.23
N SER A 108 7.16 16.10 4.74
CA SER A 108 7.61 15.71 3.41
C SER A 108 7.66 14.19 3.25
N VAL A 109 8.21 13.48 4.22
CA VAL A 109 8.33 12.02 4.16
C VAL A 109 6.97 11.31 4.30
N LEU A 110 6.05 11.84 5.13
CA LEU A 110 4.70 11.32 5.26
C LEU A 110 3.87 11.54 4.00
N GLU A 111 3.99 12.72 3.36
CA GLU A 111 3.29 13.06 2.12
C GLU A 111 3.77 12.18 0.96
N ASP A 112 5.09 11.97 0.83
CA ASP A 112 5.69 11.09 -0.17
C ASP A 112 5.25 9.63 0.04
N PHE A 113 5.27 9.13 1.28
CA PHE A 113 4.75 7.81 1.63
C PHE A 113 3.27 7.66 1.23
N ALA A 114 2.43 8.64 1.56
CA ALA A 114 1.02 8.63 1.22
C ALA A 114 0.77 8.57 -0.29
N LEU A 115 1.52 9.35 -1.07
CA LEU A 115 1.44 9.38 -2.53
C LEU A 115 1.87 8.05 -3.17
N ARG A 116 2.95 7.45 -2.70
CA ARG A 116 3.46 6.17 -3.22
C ARG A 116 2.52 5.00 -2.91
N CYS A 117 2.01 4.92 -1.69
CA CYS A 117 1.16 3.82 -1.26
C CYS A 117 -0.26 3.90 -1.81
N GLY A 118 -0.80 5.11 -1.94
CA GLY A 118 -2.15 5.36 -2.41
C GLY A 118 -3.24 4.68 -1.55
N VAL A 119 -2.95 4.47 -0.26
CA VAL A 119 -3.90 3.96 0.73
C VAL A 119 -4.64 5.15 1.34
N PRO A 120 -5.99 5.21 1.25
CA PRO A 120 -6.75 6.39 1.65
C PRO A 120 -6.52 6.83 3.10
N ASP A 121 -6.30 5.89 4.01
CA ASP A 121 -6.11 6.20 5.43
C ASP A 121 -4.72 6.79 5.71
N ILE A 122 -3.70 6.36 4.96
CA ILE A 122 -2.34 6.96 5.00
C ILE A 122 -2.40 8.38 4.48
N VAL A 123 -3.09 8.62 3.35
CA VAL A 123 -3.27 9.96 2.77
C VAL A 123 -3.95 10.89 3.78
N ARG A 124 -5.04 10.46 4.40
CA ARG A 124 -5.73 11.25 5.42
C ARG A 124 -4.87 11.58 6.61
N PHE A 125 -4.08 10.61 7.07
CA PHE A 125 -3.16 10.82 8.19
C PHE A 125 -2.12 11.89 7.85
N ALA A 126 -1.47 11.79 6.68
CA ALA A 126 -0.50 12.77 6.21
C ALA A 126 -1.10 14.18 6.07
N ASP A 127 -2.30 14.29 5.49
CA ASP A 127 -3.03 15.57 5.35
C ASP A 127 -3.32 16.20 6.71
N ILE A 128 -3.84 15.42 7.65
CA ILE A 128 -4.18 15.93 8.99
C ILE A 128 -2.92 16.35 9.74
N TYR A 129 -1.83 15.60 9.61
CA TYR A 129 -0.55 15.94 10.19
C TYR A 129 -0.05 17.29 9.66
N SER A 130 -0.01 17.46 8.33
CA SER A 130 0.43 18.69 7.66
C SER A 130 -0.41 19.89 8.07
N ILE A 131 -1.75 19.75 8.10
CA ILE A 131 -2.66 20.82 8.53
C ILE A 131 -2.41 21.18 9.99
N SER A 132 -2.27 20.20 10.88
CA SER A 132 -2.07 20.43 12.31
C SER A 132 -0.78 21.19 12.61
N LYS A 133 0.30 20.86 11.90
CA LYS A 133 1.58 21.53 12.03
C LYS A 133 1.52 23.00 11.56
N ARG A 134 0.80 23.27 10.48
CA ARG A 134 0.62 24.65 9.97
C ARG A 134 -0.23 25.52 10.90
N THR A 135 -1.20 24.92 11.56
CA THR A 135 -2.13 25.67 12.42
C THR A 135 -1.56 25.99 13.80
N GLY A 136 -0.44 25.35 14.18
CA GLY A 136 0.24 25.62 15.45
C GLY A 136 -0.59 25.22 16.70
N GLY A 137 -1.61 24.38 16.50
CA GLY A 137 -2.46 23.84 17.57
C GLY A 137 -1.74 22.79 18.42
N ASP A 138 -2.46 22.28 19.41
CA ASP A 138 -2.03 21.12 20.20
C ASP A 138 -1.95 19.89 19.29
N MET A 139 -0.79 19.78 18.63
CA MET A 139 -0.52 18.75 17.62
C MET A 139 -0.68 17.35 18.21
N GLU A 140 -0.19 17.16 19.44
CA GLU A 140 -0.30 15.88 20.15
C GLU A 140 -1.77 15.43 20.26
N LYS A 141 -2.64 16.32 20.71
CA LYS A 141 -4.07 16.04 20.88
C LYS A 141 -4.77 15.75 19.54
N VAL A 142 -4.42 16.49 18.49
CA VAL A 142 -5.01 16.29 17.15
C VAL A 142 -4.56 14.94 16.57
N ILE A 143 -3.27 14.64 16.62
CA ILE A 143 -2.74 13.37 16.14
C ILE A 143 -3.31 12.20 16.89
N ARG A 144 -3.35 12.26 18.23
CA ARG A 144 -3.92 11.21 19.08
C ARG A 144 -5.39 10.93 18.74
N LYS A 145 -6.18 11.97 18.54
CA LYS A 145 -7.59 11.83 18.13
C LYS A 145 -7.72 11.23 16.74
N THR A 146 -6.88 11.65 15.80
CA THR A 146 -6.88 11.17 14.43
C THR A 146 -6.50 9.68 14.36
N VAL A 147 -5.47 9.30 15.08
CA VAL A 147 -5.04 7.91 15.19
C VAL A 147 -6.20 7.04 15.71
N GLY A 148 -6.90 7.45 16.77
CA GLY A 148 -8.06 6.72 17.28
C GLY A 148 -9.15 6.54 16.22
N ILE A 149 -9.52 7.59 15.49
CA ILE A 149 -10.56 7.52 14.45
C ILE A 149 -10.14 6.60 13.28
N LEU A 150 -8.88 6.68 12.84
CA LEU A 150 -8.38 5.84 11.75
C LEU A 150 -8.27 4.38 12.18
N PHE A 151 -7.86 4.11 13.40
CA PHE A 151 -7.82 2.77 13.98
C PHE A 151 -9.20 2.12 13.95
N ASP A 152 -10.20 2.78 14.54
CA ASP A 152 -11.58 2.29 14.59
C ASP A 152 -12.13 2.02 13.20
N ARG A 153 -11.81 2.89 12.24
CA ARG A 153 -12.26 2.74 10.85
C ARG A 153 -11.64 1.53 10.16
N ILE A 154 -10.33 1.34 10.27
CA ILE A 154 -9.64 0.22 9.64
C ILE A 154 -10.14 -1.10 10.23
N GLU A 155 -10.37 -1.15 11.54
CA GLU A 155 -10.92 -2.32 12.23
C GLU A 155 -12.33 -2.68 11.72
N LEU A 156 -13.22 -1.70 11.58
CA LEU A 156 -14.55 -1.89 11.04
C LEU A 156 -14.54 -2.41 9.59
N GLU A 157 -13.67 -1.87 8.74
CA GLU A 157 -13.53 -2.34 7.35
C GLU A 157 -13.08 -3.80 7.28
N GLN A 158 -12.18 -4.22 8.17
CA GLN A 158 -11.74 -5.62 8.27
C GLN A 158 -12.87 -6.56 8.74
N GLU A 159 -13.64 -6.15 9.73
CA GLU A 159 -14.79 -6.93 10.22
C GLU A 159 -15.82 -7.15 9.12
N ILE A 160 -16.15 -6.11 8.34
CA ILE A 160 -17.08 -6.20 7.21
C ILE A 160 -16.56 -7.19 6.16
N HIS A 161 -15.26 -7.13 5.83
CA HIS A 161 -14.65 -8.04 4.86
C HIS A 161 -14.70 -9.50 5.31
N THR A 162 -14.41 -9.75 6.58
CA THR A 162 -14.44 -11.11 7.16
C THR A 162 -15.85 -11.70 7.14
N ARG A 163 -16.86 -10.91 7.54
CA ARG A 163 -18.27 -11.34 7.54
C ARG A 163 -18.80 -11.58 6.11
N THR A 164 -18.37 -10.77 5.15
CA THR A 164 -18.79 -10.93 3.75
C THR A 164 -18.16 -12.17 3.11
N ALA A 165 -16.90 -12.49 3.46
CA ALA A 165 -16.23 -13.70 2.98
C ALA A 165 -16.90 -14.97 3.53
N GLN A 166 -17.32 -14.99 4.80
CA GLN A 166 -18.04 -16.11 5.40
C GLN A 166 -19.40 -16.38 4.71
N LYS A 167 -20.17 -15.31 4.41
CA LYS A 167 -21.45 -15.44 3.70
C LYS A 167 -21.35 -15.96 2.25
N ARG A 168 -20.18 -15.88 1.65
CA ARG A 168 -19.96 -16.42 0.29
C ARG A 168 -19.60 -17.91 0.28
N MET A 169 -19.26 -18.47 1.43
CA MET A 169 -18.93 -19.89 1.59
C MET A 169 -20.09 -20.75 2.09
N GLU A 170 -21.19 -20.15 2.51
CA GLU A 170 -22.48 -20.80 2.77
C GLU A 170 -23.36 -20.79 1.52
#